data_9c90c7f79233381097d37e3826d15fa5
#
_entry.id   9c90c7f79233381097d37e3826d15fa5
#
_cell.length_a   1.000
_cell.length_b   1.000
_cell.length_c   1.000
_cell.angle_alpha   90.00
_cell.angle_beta   90.00
_cell.angle_gamma   90.00
#
_symmetry.space_group_name_H-M   'P 1'
#
loop_
_entity.id
_entity.type
_entity.pdbx_description
1 polymer ?
#
loop_
_entity_poly.entity_id
_entity_poly.type
_entity_poly.pdbx_seq_one_letter_code
_entity_poly.pdbx_strand_id
1 'polypeptide(L)'
;AAISTWGSLAFYRALAARTHELKRGLLFSVFLWPSVLFWSSGVIKETFLMFALGLLIWLVFSALERRLKGLPLLLILPLATLLFFLKFYVLLSMVPALIAYAWCKLRPGRPLLKFAVVHAILLVLGANSERIIPGFDILNTLAWKQKDFIGLAVSVNSGSYIPTPYLEPTFASFAAQAPHALYTTFLGPLQAWQNGAMGLASALETVAIVLVFTLLLVHRKPWQHVDKVFLLYCVSFCVLLALVIGWTTPVMGAVVRYRVPLLPFLLFAALAVTDEERLLQRSPWLRPL
;
A
#
# COMPACT_ATOMS: atom_id res chain seq x y z
N ALA A 1 16.80 -10.16 -7.44
CA ALA A 1 16.35 -11.02 -6.32
C ALA A 1 17.05 -10.66 -5.00
N ALA A 2 18.41 -10.76 -4.85
CA ALA A 2 19.07 -10.54 -3.56
C ALA A 2 18.75 -9.18 -2.90
N ILE A 3 18.75 -8.09 -3.67
CA ILE A 3 18.46 -6.74 -3.16
C ILE A 3 17.02 -6.65 -2.57
N SER A 4 16.04 -7.16 -3.29
CA SER A 4 14.64 -7.16 -2.80
C SER A 4 14.46 -8.04 -1.57
N THR A 5 15.17 -9.15 -1.47
CA THR A 5 15.15 -10.04 -0.30
C THR A 5 15.59 -9.32 0.98
N TRP A 6 16.63 -8.48 0.91
CA TRP A 6 17.04 -7.64 2.04
C TRP A 6 15.94 -6.64 2.45
N GLY A 7 15.32 -5.99 1.46
CA GLY A 7 14.17 -5.11 1.73
C GLY A 7 12.99 -5.86 2.34
N SER A 8 12.63 -7.01 1.78
CA SER A 8 11.56 -7.86 2.32
C SER A 8 11.87 -8.37 3.73
N LEU A 9 13.14 -8.71 4.04
CA LEU A 9 13.56 -9.10 5.38
C LEU A 9 13.43 -7.95 6.39
N ALA A 10 13.86 -6.74 6.01
CA ALA A 10 13.70 -5.56 6.83
C ALA A 10 12.21 -5.25 7.06
N PHE A 11 11.40 -5.37 6.02
CA PHE A 11 9.96 -5.20 6.08
C PHE A 11 9.29 -6.24 7.00
N TYR A 12 9.61 -7.51 6.82
CA TYR A 12 9.15 -8.57 7.72
C TYR A 12 9.50 -8.28 9.18
N ARG A 13 10.76 -7.89 9.49
CA ARG A 13 11.19 -7.52 10.84
C ARG A 13 10.38 -6.36 11.40
N ALA A 14 10.09 -5.34 10.58
CA ALA A 14 9.27 -4.21 10.98
C ALA A 14 7.84 -4.63 11.37
N LEU A 15 7.24 -5.53 10.62
CA LEU A 15 5.90 -6.03 10.87
C LEU A 15 5.85 -7.08 12.00
N ALA A 16 6.80 -8.02 12.01
CA ALA A 16 6.88 -9.08 13.02
C ALA A 16 7.11 -8.54 14.45
N ALA A 17 7.69 -7.35 14.57
CA ALA A 17 7.82 -6.68 15.87
C ALA A 17 6.48 -6.22 16.47
N ARG A 18 5.38 -6.28 15.71
CA ARG A 18 4.04 -5.77 16.06
C ARG A 18 2.98 -6.85 16.15
N THR A 19 3.33 -8.09 15.84
CA THR A 19 2.48 -9.25 16.04
C THR A 19 3.29 -10.39 16.61
N HIS A 20 2.75 -11.05 17.62
CA HIS A 20 3.32 -12.27 18.18
C HIS A 20 2.69 -13.51 17.55
N GLU A 21 1.53 -13.33 16.94
CA GLU A 21 0.70 -14.35 16.29
C GLU A 21 0.92 -14.35 14.77
N LEU A 22 0.55 -15.43 14.11
CA LEU A 22 0.50 -15.56 12.65
C LEU A 22 1.81 -15.18 11.91
N LYS A 23 2.95 -15.43 12.52
CA LYS A 23 4.27 -15.12 11.93
C LYS A 23 4.50 -15.80 10.58
N ARG A 24 3.95 -17.00 10.40
CA ARG A 24 4.03 -17.74 9.12
C ARG A 24 3.17 -17.07 8.04
N GLY A 25 1.94 -16.65 8.39
CA GLY A 25 1.09 -15.87 7.49
C GLY A 25 1.75 -14.55 7.07
N LEU A 26 2.44 -13.90 8.00
CA LEU A 26 3.22 -12.70 7.71
C LEU A 26 4.40 -13.00 6.77
N LEU A 27 5.13 -14.09 6.99
CA LEU A 27 6.20 -14.52 6.10
C LEU A 27 5.65 -14.76 4.69
N PHE A 28 4.51 -15.46 4.58
CA PHE A 28 3.86 -15.70 3.30
C PHE A 28 3.46 -14.39 2.61
N SER A 29 2.89 -13.42 3.33
CA SER A 29 2.44 -12.15 2.77
C SER A 29 3.57 -11.27 2.25
N VAL A 30 4.75 -11.34 2.87
CA VAL A 30 5.90 -10.48 2.53
C VAL A 30 6.80 -11.12 1.47
N PHE A 31 6.98 -12.44 1.50
CA PHE A 31 7.95 -13.13 0.63
C PHE A 31 7.31 -13.98 -0.46
N LEU A 32 6.18 -14.61 -0.18
CA LEU A 32 5.63 -15.67 -1.04
C LEU A 32 4.33 -15.27 -1.74
N TRP A 33 3.80 -14.07 -1.47
CA TRP A 33 2.61 -13.61 -2.16
C TRP A 33 2.92 -13.47 -3.67
N PRO A 34 2.10 -14.05 -4.58
CA PRO A 34 2.48 -14.21 -5.99
C PRO A 34 2.95 -12.92 -6.67
N SER A 35 2.18 -11.84 -6.61
CA SER A 35 2.59 -10.55 -7.20
C SER A 35 3.80 -9.95 -6.52
N VAL A 36 3.93 -10.06 -5.18
CA VAL A 36 5.10 -9.55 -4.46
C VAL A 36 6.34 -10.29 -4.92
N LEU A 37 6.30 -11.63 -4.95
CA LEU A 37 7.40 -12.45 -5.40
C LEU A 37 7.76 -12.18 -6.87
N PHE A 38 6.78 -12.19 -7.76
CA PHE A 38 6.98 -12.01 -9.20
C PHE A 38 7.61 -10.66 -9.52
N TRP A 39 7.00 -9.57 -9.07
CA TRP A 39 7.46 -8.22 -9.40
C TRP A 39 8.71 -7.79 -8.64
N SER A 40 9.03 -8.38 -7.49
CA SER A 40 10.25 -8.06 -6.74
C SER A 40 11.47 -8.90 -7.14
N SER A 41 11.30 -9.99 -7.90
CA SER A 41 12.40 -10.90 -8.28
C SER A 41 13.20 -10.46 -9.52
N GLY A 42 12.59 -9.65 -10.40
CA GLY A 42 13.21 -9.20 -11.64
C GLY A 42 14.21 -8.05 -11.48
N VAL A 43 14.91 -7.70 -12.55
CA VAL A 43 15.78 -6.50 -12.62
C VAL A 43 14.94 -5.31 -13.10
N ILE A 44 13.99 -4.91 -12.28
CA ILE A 44 13.03 -3.84 -12.58
C ILE A 44 12.94 -2.86 -11.41
N LYS A 45 12.27 -1.71 -11.63
CA LYS A 45 12.12 -0.66 -10.59
C LYS A 45 11.47 -1.17 -9.30
N GLU A 46 10.58 -2.16 -9.38
CA GLU A 46 9.88 -2.74 -8.23
C GLU A 46 10.83 -3.46 -7.26
N THR A 47 11.91 -4.06 -7.74
CA THR A 47 12.94 -4.68 -6.90
C THR A 47 13.59 -3.65 -5.98
N PHE A 48 13.99 -2.51 -6.54
CA PHE A 48 14.58 -1.41 -5.78
C PHE A 48 13.55 -0.69 -4.90
N LEU A 49 12.30 -0.61 -5.38
CA LEU A 49 11.19 -0.06 -4.61
C LEU A 49 10.94 -0.87 -3.34
N MET A 50 10.83 -2.20 -3.44
CA MET A 50 10.62 -3.08 -2.27
C MET A 50 11.82 -3.06 -1.32
N PHE A 51 13.03 -2.95 -1.83
CA PHE A 51 14.24 -2.76 -1.04
C PHE A 51 14.18 -1.46 -0.22
N ALA A 52 13.97 -0.33 -0.90
CA ALA A 52 13.95 0.98 -0.25
C ALA A 52 12.77 1.12 0.72
N LEU A 53 11.58 0.66 0.33
CA LEU A 53 10.38 0.69 1.16
C LEU A 53 10.56 -0.14 2.44
N GLY A 54 11.04 -1.38 2.31
CA GLY A 54 11.21 -2.27 3.45
C GLY A 54 12.23 -1.75 4.47
N LEU A 55 13.38 -1.26 4.00
CA LEU A 55 14.40 -0.66 4.86
C LEU A 55 13.90 0.64 5.49
N LEU A 56 13.27 1.52 4.71
CA LEU A 56 12.74 2.79 5.21
C LEU A 56 11.72 2.56 6.33
N ILE A 57 10.77 1.66 6.12
CA ILE A 57 9.75 1.31 7.13
C ILE A 57 10.40 0.74 8.39
N TRP A 58 11.36 -0.17 8.23
CA TRP A 58 12.06 -0.75 9.38
C TRP A 58 12.82 0.31 10.18
N LEU A 59 13.56 1.21 9.50
CA LEU A 59 14.32 2.28 10.14
C LEU A 59 13.40 3.28 10.84
N VAL A 60 12.37 3.78 10.16
CA VAL A 60 11.45 4.79 10.72
C VAL A 60 10.71 4.23 11.93
N PHE A 61 10.18 3.02 11.83
CA PHE A 61 9.48 2.42 12.97
C PHE A 61 10.41 2.09 14.13
N SER A 62 11.63 1.62 13.85
CA SER A 62 12.63 1.36 14.89
C SER A 62 13.08 2.65 15.57
N ALA A 63 13.17 3.76 14.84
CA ALA A 63 13.46 5.07 15.40
C ALA A 63 12.31 5.58 16.29
N LEU A 64 11.07 5.53 15.81
CA LEU A 64 9.88 5.98 16.56
C LEU A 64 9.65 5.17 17.85
N GLU A 65 10.03 3.90 17.84
CA GLU A 65 9.94 3.01 19.02
C GLU A 65 11.22 3.04 19.88
N ARG A 66 12.16 3.92 19.56
CA ARG A 66 13.46 4.07 20.27
C ARG A 66 14.31 2.80 20.32
N ARG A 67 14.06 1.85 19.41
CA ARG A 67 14.83 0.59 19.30
C ARG A 67 16.15 0.79 18.58
N LEU A 68 16.24 1.82 17.72
CA LEU A 68 17.42 2.14 16.94
C LEU A 68 17.76 3.63 17.12
N LYS A 69 19.06 3.91 17.29
CA LYS A 69 19.59 5.28 17.45
C LYS A 69 20.89 5.43 16.67
N GLY A 70 21.27 6.67 16.41
CA GLY A 70 22.56 7.02 15.85
C GLY A 70 22.68 6.83 14.34
N LEU A 71 23.85 6.44 13.88
CA LEU A 71 24.26 6.43 12.48
C LEU A 71 23.30 5.75 11.48
N PRO A 72 22.66 4.60 11.80
CA PRO A 72 21.74 3.95 10.87
C PRO A 72 20.55 4.83 10.44
N LEU A 73 20.15 5.80 11.25
CA LEU A 73 19.04 6.70 10.93
C LEU A 73 19.36 7.64 9.78
N LEU A 74 20.64 7.89 9.51
CA LEU A 74 21.07 8.70 8.35
C LEU A 74 20.66 8.06 7.02
N LEU A 75 20.42 6.74 6.99
CA LEU A 75 19.92 6.04 5.80
C LEU A 75 18.46 6.37 5.46
N ILE A 76 17.69 6.96 6.36
CA ILE A 76 16.30 7.36 6.11
C ILE A 76 16.22 8.32 4.93
N LEU A 77 17.08 9.34 4.91
CA LEU A 77 17.07 10.34 3.85
C LEU A 77 17.40 9.76 2.47
N PRO A 78 18.52 9.05 2.25
CA PRO A 78 18.81 8.46 0.94
C PRO A 78 17.78 7.42 0.49
N LEU A 79 17.18 6.64 1.42
CA LEU A 79 16.11 5.70 1.07
C LEU A 79 14.82 6.42 0.67
N ALA A 80 14.46 7.49 1.36
CA ALA A 80 13.31 8.34 0.99
C ALA A 80 13.55 9.01 -0.37
N THR A 81 14.77 9.51 -0.62
CA THR A 81 15.16 10.07 -1.91
C THR A 81 15.10 9.01 -3.02
N LEU A 82 15.57 7.80 -2.76
CA LEU A 82 15.46 6.70 -3.72
C LEU A 82 13.99 6.37 -4.04
N LEU A 83 13.13 6.29 -3.03
CA LEU A 83 11.68 6.08 -3.24
C LEU A 83 11.05 7.21 -4.02
N PHE A 84 11.44 8.45 -3.76
CA PHE A 84 10.96 9.63 -4.48
C PHE A 84 11.24 9.51 -5.98
N PHE A 85 12.46 9.16 -6.39
CA PHE A 85 12.81 9.02 -7.80
C PHE A 85 12.26 7.73 -8.44
N LEU A 86 12.10 6.64 -7.67
CA LEU A 86 11.53 5.40 -8.20
C LEU A 86 10.02 5.53 -8.40
N LYS A 87 9.29 5.92 -7.35
CA LYS A 87 7.82 6.05 -7.34
C LYS A 87 7.37 7.07 -6.29
N PHE A 88 7.40 8.32 -6.64
CA PHE A 88 6.98 9.44 -5.80
C PHE A 88 5.65 9.22 -5.09
N TYR A 89 4.67 8.67 -5.79
CA TYR A 89 3.31 8.47 -5.25
C TYR A 89 3.26 7.47 -4.09
N VAL A 90 4.19 6.49 -4.02
CA VAL A 90 4.29 5.56 -2.88
C VAL A 90 4.72 6.32 -1.63
N LEU A 91 5.75 7.17 -1.76
CA LEU A 91 6.21 8.02 -0.67
C LEU A 91 5.13 9.02 -0.24
N LEU A 92 4.48 9.68 -1.22
CA LEU A 92 3.39 10.63 -0.97
C LEU A 92 2.24 9.99 -0.18
N SER A 93 1.85 8.76 -0.54
CA SER A 93 0.79 8.02 0.17
C SER A 93 1.20 7.58 1.58
N MET A 94 2.50 7.37 1.81
CA MET A 94 3.02 6.91 3.10
C MET A 94 3.14 8.04 4.13
N VAL A 95 3.49 9.26 3.69
CA VAL A 95 3.78 10.40 4.58
C VAL A 95 2.61 10.74 5.52
N PRO A 96 1.34 10.88 5.06
CA PRO A 96 0.21 11.16 5.94
C PRO A 96 0.05 10.12 7.06
N ALA A 97 0.14 8.85 6.67
CA ALA A 97 0.03 7.74 7.60
C ALA A 97 1.16 7.73 8.64
N LEU A 98 2.41 8.03 8.22
CA LEU A 98 3.57 8.13 9.11
C LEU A 98 3.47 9.29 10.10
N ILE A 99 3.03 10.47 9.65
CA ILE A 99 2.83 11.64 10.52
C ILE A 99 1.79 11.32 11.59
N ALA A 100 0.64 10.75 11.19
CA ALA A 100 -0.41 10.38 12.13
C ALA A 100 0.05 9.29 13.12
N TYR A 101 0.78 8.30 12.63
CA TYR A 101 1.38 7.24 13.46
C TYR A 101 2.37 7.81 14.47
N ALA A 102 3.30 8.65 14.03
CA ALA A 102 4.29 9.30 14.89
C ALA A 102 3.60 10.15 15.98
N TRP A 103 2.58 10.93 15.60
CA TRP A 103 1.80 11.71 16.57
C TRP A 103 1.13 10.81 17.62
N CYS A 104 0.58 9.67 17.23
CA CYS A 104 0.00 8.71 18.17
C CYS A 104 1.03 8.09 19.13
N LYS A 105 2.26 7.85 18.65
CA LYS A 105 3.34 7.32 19.49
C LYS A 105 3.92 8.37 20.45
N LEU A 106 4.03 9.63 20.03
CA LEU A 106 4.51 10.73 20.87
C LEU A 106 3.49 11.16 21.93
N ARG A 107 2.22 11.13 21.60
CA ARG A 107 1.11 11.50 22.50
C ARG A 107 0.01 10.44 22.39
N PRO A 108 -0.06 9.46 23.30
CA PRO A 108 -1.09 8.43 23.27
C PRO A 108 -2.53 8.97 23.38
N GLY A 109 -3.50 8.20 22.91
CA GLY A 109 -4.94 8.53 22.96
C GLY A 109 -5.53 9.04 21.64
N ARG A 110 -6.80 8.79 21.44
CA ARG A 110 -7.67 9.21 20.31
C ARG A 110 -7.04 8.98 18.91
N PRO A 111 -6.60 7.76 18.58
CA PRO A 111 -5.89 7.54 17.31
C PRO A 111 -6.71 7.88 16.08
N LEU A 112 -7.99 7.54 16.03
CA LEU A 112 -8.88 7.87 14.91
C LEU A 112 -8.94 9.38 14.65
N LEU A 113 -9.08 10.18 15.70
CA LEU A 113 -9.13 11.64 15.55
C LEU A 113 -7.83 12.18 14.98
N LYS A 114 -6.67 11.69 15.45
CA LYS A 114 -5.38 12.16 14.95
C LYS A 114 -5.16 11.80 13.49
N PHE A 115 -5.50 10.58 13.10
CA PHE A 115 -5.47 10.19 11.69
C PHE A 115 -6.42 11.07 10.86
N ALA A 116 -7.65 11.26 11.29
CA ALA A 116 -8.61 12.13 10.60
C ALA A 116 -8.09 13.56 10.45
N VAL A 117 -7.55 14.16 11.52
CA VAL A 117 -7.00 15.53 11.50
C VAL A 117 -5.81 15.64 10.56
N VAL A 118 -4.83 14.72 10.62
CA VAL A 118 -3.66 14.75 9.72
C VAL A 118 -4.09 14.62 8.27
N HIS A 119 -5.00 13.69 7.96
CA HIS A 119 -5.49 13.50 6.58
C HIS A 119 -6.28 14.73 6.10
N ALA A 120 -7.16 15.28 6.94
CA ALA A 120 -7.91 16.49 6.59
C ALA A 120 -6.98 17.68 6.31
N ILE A 121 -5.97 17.92 7.16
CA ILE A 121 -4.98 18.98 6.94
C ILE A 121 -4.24 18.77 5.63
N LEU A 122 -3.73 17.56 5.38
CA LEU A 122 -2.95 17.29 4.17
C LEU A 122 -3.80 17.29 2.90
N LEU A 123 -5.08 16.91 2.98
CA LEU A 123 -6.04 17.08 1.88
C LEU A 123 -6.28 18.55 1.57
N VAL A 124 -6.48 19.38 2.59
CA VAL A 124 -6.66 20.85 2.40
C VAL A 124 -5.38 21.48 1.83
N LEU A 125 -4.20 21.10 2.34
CA LEU A 125 -2.92 21.58 1.80
C LEU A 125 -2.71 21.11 0.36
N GLY A 126 -3.03 19.87 0.04
CA GLY A 126 -2.93 19.32 -1.33
C GLY A 126 -3.88 20.02 -2.30
N ALA A 127 -5.14 20.24 -1.88
CA ALA A 127 -6.13 20.94 -2.70
C ALA A 127 -5.79 22.43 -2.94
N ASN A 128 -4.95 23.02 -2.09
CA ASN A 128 -4.49 24.42 -2.21
C ASN A 128 -2.98 24.51 -2.50
N SER A 129 -2.35 23.45 -2.99
CA SER A 129 -0.91 23.38 -3.15
C SER A 129 -0.35 24.47 -4.05
N GLU A 130 -1.04 24.83 -5.13
CA GLU A 130 -0.66 25.93 -6.02
C GLU A 130 -0.63 27.31 -5.33
N ARG A 131 -1.57 27.53 -4.39
CA ARG A 131 -1.60 28.78 -3.60
C ARG A 131 -0.49 28.87 -2.58
N ILE A 132 -0.01 27.72 -2.10
CA ILE A 132 1.03 27.61 -1.07
C ILE A 132 2.42 27.64 -1.71
N ILE A 133 2.59 26.94 -2.81
CA ILE A 133 3.82 26.85 -3.58
C ILE A 133 3.47 27.11 -5.05
N PRO A 134 3.66 28.36 -5.54
CA PRO A 134 3.39 28.69 -6.93
C PRO A 134 4.14 27.77 -7.89
N GLY A 135 3.42 27.25 -8.92
CA GLY A 135 3.96 26.26 -9.85
C GLY A 135 3.89 24.81 -9.37
N PHE A 136 3.33 24.52 -8.19
CA PHE A 136 3.17 23.17 -7.67
C PHE A 136 1.71 22.86 -7.35
N ASP A 137 0.98 22.35 -8.36
CA ASP A 137 -0.41 21.91 -8.23
C ASP A 137 -0.50 20.38 -8.25
N ILE A 138 -0.78 19.78 -7.09
CA ILE A 138 -0.89 18.31 -6.94
C ILE A 138 -2.09 17.77 -7.72
N LEU A 139 -3.24 18.44 -7.68
CA LEU A 139 -4.46 17.97 -8.37
C LEU A 139 -4.25 17.99 -9.87
N ASN A 140 -3.70 19.08 -10.39
CA ASN A 140 -3.37 19.21 -11.80
C ASN A 140 -2.30 18.19 -12.22
N THR A 141 -1.26 17.98 -11.41
CA THR A 141 -0.21 16.99 -11.68
C THR A 141 -0.79 15.57 -11.80
N LEU A 142 -1.72 15.19 -10.92
CA LEU A 142 -2.36 13.87 -10.97
C LEU A 142 -3.32 13.75 -12.17
N ALA A 143 -4.09 14.78 -12.48
CA ALA A 143 -4.98 14.81 -13.64
C ALA A 143 -4.18 14.73 -14.96
N TRP A 144 -3.09 15.49 -15.10
CA TRP A 144 -2.18 15.38 -16.23
C TRP A 144 -1.57 13.99 -16.35
N LYS A 145 -1.14 13.40 -15.24
CA LYS A 145 -0.58 12.06 -15.23
C LYS A 145 -1.60 11.02 -15.74
N GLN A 146 -2.87 11.12 -15.33
CA GLN A 146 -3.92 10.25 -15.85
C GLN A 146 -4.06 10.43 -17.36
N LYS A 147 -4.13 11.69 -17.83
CA LYS A 147 -4.28 12.01 -19.24
C LYS A 147 -3.12 11.46 -20.09
N ASP A 148 -1.88 11.61 -19.62
CA ASP A 148 -0.70 11.06 -20.28
C ASP A 148 -0.76 9.53 -20.37
N PHE A 149 -1.16 8.85 -19.30
CA PHE A 149 -1.32 7.39 -19.29
C PHE A 149 -2.44 6.92 -20.23
N ILE A 150 -3.56 7.65 -20.29
CA ILE A 150 -4.64 7.37 -21.26
C ILE A 150 -4.11 7.54 -22.69
N GLY A 151 -3.45 8.66 -22.97
CA GLY A 151 -2.86 8.93 -24.29
C GLY A 151 -1.87 7.84 -24.71
N LEU A 152 -0.98 7.41 -23.80
CA LEU A 152 -0.04 6.31 -24.06
C LEU A 152 -0.79 4.99 -24.29
N ALA A 153 -1.77 4.63 -23.46
CA ALA A 153 -2.50 3.38 -23.57
C ALA A 153 -3.24 3.27 -24.91
N VAL A 154 -3.82 4.38 -25.38
CA VAL A 154 -4.49 4.46 -26.67
C VAL A 154 -3.48 4.39 -27.82
N SER A 155 -2.37 5.12 -27.75
CA SER A 155 -1.36 5.17 -28.83
C SER A 155 -0.70 3.81 -29.08
N VAL A 156 -0.49 2.98 -28.02
CA VAL A 156 0.08 1.64 -28.14
C VAL A 156 -0.99 0.54 -28.29
N ASN A 157 -2.26 0.91 -28.42
CA ASN A 157 -3.40 -0.03 -28.49
C ASN A 157 -3.33 -1.08 -27.36
N SER A 158 -3.27 -0.62 -26.12
CA SER A 158 -3.09 -1.50 -24.95
C SER A 158 -4.23 -2.49 -24.79
N GLY A 159 -3.95 -3.79 -24.86
CA GLY A 159 -4.94 -4.87 -24.71
C GLY A 159 -5.57 -5.00 -23.31
N SER A 160 -5.11 -4.23 -22.34
CA SER A 160 -5.67 -4.18 -20.97
C SER A 160 -6.06 -2.77 -20.54
N TYR A 161 -6.42 -1.92 -21.51
CA TYR A 161 -6.93 -0.57 -21.26
C TYR A 161 -8.28 -0.62 -20.53
N ILE A 162 -8.43 0.27 -19.55
CA ILE A 162 -9.65 0.45 -18.76
C ILE A 162 -10.23 1.82 -19.12
N PRO A 163 -11.42 1.89 -19.71
CA PRO A 163 -12.09 3.17 -19.90
C PRO A 163 -12.29 3.86 -18.54
N THR A 164 -11.61 4.97 -18.35
CA THR A 164 -11.61 5.71 -17.08
C THR A 164 -12.08 7.14 -17.36
N PRO A 165 -13.04 7.70 -16.59
CA PRO A 165 -13.43 9.08 -16.72
C PRO A 165 -12.25 10.02 -16.50
N TYR A 166 -12.15 11.09 -17.29
CA TYR A 166 -11.11 12.09 -17.10
C TYR A 166 -11.23 12.79 -15.75
N LEU A 167 -10.11 12.95 -15.08
CA LEU A 167 -10.01 13.76 -13.88
C LEU A 167 -9.91 15.23 -14.24
N GLU A 168 -10.77 16.04 -13.65
CA GLU A 168 -10.57 17.48 -13.58
C GLU A 168 -9.69 17.81 -12.37
N PRO A 169 -8.84 18.86 -12.44
CA PRO A 169 -7.97 19.24 -11.33
C PRO A 169 -8.75 19.93 -10.19
N THR A 170 -9.85 19.32 -9.76
CA THR A 170 -10.73 19.80 -8.68
C THR A 170 -10.94 18.72 -7.63
N PHE A 171 -10.98 19.13 -6.36
CA PHE A 171 -11.25 18.20 -5.26
C PHE A 171 -12.57 17.41 -5.45
N ALA A 172 -13.60 18.07 -6.01
CA ALA A 172 -14.90 17.44 -6.27
C ALA A 172 -14.77 16.28 -7.28
N SER A 173 -14.00 16.45 -8.36
CA SER A 173 -13.76 15.40 -9.36
C SER A 173 -13.04 14.20 -8.74
N PHE A 174 -11.97 14.43 -7.96
CA PHE A 174 -11.25 13.37 -7.27
C PHE A 174 -12.13 12.64 -6.25
N ALA A 175 -12.93 13.37 -5.47
CA ALA A 175 -13.83 12.78 -4.50
C ALA A 175 -14.94 11.94 -5.18
N ALA A 176 -15.53 12.44 -6.25
CA ALA A 176 -16.56 11.72 -7.01
C ALA A 176 -16.02 10.42 -7.62
N GLN A 177 -14.77 10.42 -8.07
CA GLN A 177 -14.14 9.24 -8.68
C GLN A 177 -13.43 8.33 -7.67
N ALA A 178 -13.35 8.67 -6.38
CA ALA A 178 -12.68 7.86 -5.37
C ALA A 178 -13.25 6.43 -5.24
N PRO A 179 -14.57 6.18 -5.26
CA PRO A 179 -15.11 4.82 -5.23
C PRO A 179 -14.65 3.97 -6.43
N HIS A 180 -14.66 4.56 -7.63
CA HIS A 180 -14.18 3.91 -8.84
C HIS A 180 -12.68 3.61 -8.77
N ALA A 181 -11.87 4.53 -8.27
CA ALA A 181 -10.43 4.35 -8.10
C ALA A 181 -10.11 3.19 -7.13
N LEU A 182 -10.80 3.12 -5.99
CA LEU A 182 -10.66 2.02 -5.05
C LEU A 182 -11.08 0.68 -5.67
N TYR A 183 -12.22 0.66 -6.36
CA TYR A 183 -12.68 -0.54 -7.08
C TYR A 183 -11.64 -1.00 -8.11
N THR A 184 -11.14 -0.10 -8.95
CA THR A 184 -10.14 -0.40 -9.98
C THR A 184 -8.86 -1.00 -9.38
N THR A 185 -8.38 -0.48 -8.24
CA THR A 185 -7.15 -0.97 -7.63
C THR A 185 -7.34 -2.30 -6.89
N PHE A 186 -8.41 -2.46 -6.12
CA PHE A 186 -8.60 -3.66 -5.30
C PHE A 186 -9.29 -4.80 -6.04
N LEU A 187 -10.32 -4.51 -6.82
CA LEU A 187 -11.19 -5.51 -7.45
C LEU A 187 -11.11 -5.50 -8.98
N GLY A 188 -10.61 -4.43 -9.59
CA GLY A 188 -10.46 -4.33 -11.04
C GLY A 188 -9.74 -5.52 -11.68
N PRO A 189 -8.67 -6.08 -11.09
CA PRO A 189 -7.99 -7.24 -11.66
C PRO A 189 -8.86 -8.50 -11.80
N LEU A 190 -10.02 -8.58 -11.13
CA LEU A 190 -10.99 -9.64 -11.39
C LEU A 190 -11.49 -9.64 -12.85
N GLN A 191 -11.55 -8.47 -13.48
CA GLN A 191 -11.98 -8.32 -14.87
C GLN A 191 -10.88 -8.66 -15.89
N ALA A 192 -9.64 -8.82 -15.43
CA ALA A 192 -8.50 -9.09 -16.29
C ALA A 192 -8.42 -10.54 -16.81
N TRP A 193 -9.29 -11.43 -16.36
CA TRP A 193 -9.24 -12.86 -16.70
C TRP A 193 -9.25 -13.16 -18.22
N GLN A 194 -9.79 -12.24 -19.02
CA GLN A 194 -9.82 -12.33 -20.49
C GLN A 194 -8.51 -11.87 -21.15
N ASN A 195 -7.60 -11.22 -20.41
CA ASN A 195 -6.39 -10.61 -20.95
C ASN A 195 -5.19 -11.59 -20.93
N GLY A 196 -5.41 -12.84 -21.37
CA GLY A 196 -4.38 -13.87 -21.45
C GLY A 196 -3.94 -14.43 -20.08
N ALA A 197 -2.86 -15.21 -20.07
CA ALA A 197 -2.40 -15.94 -18.88
C ALA A 197 -2.06 -15.01 -17.69
N MET A 198 -1.42 -13.87 -17.94
CA MET A 198 -1.09 -12.90 -16.87
C MET A 198 -2.34 -12.23 -16.30
N GLY A 199 -3.34 -11.97 -17.15
CA GLY A 199 -4.64 -11.46 -16.71
C GLY A 199 -5.38 -12.47 -15.82
N LEU A 200 -5.43 -13.73 -16.25
CA LEU A 200 -6.01 -14.82 -15.47
C LEU A 200 -5.30 -15.00 -14.12
N ALA A 201 -3.95 -14.99 -14.10
CA ALA A 201 -3.19 -15.10 -12.87
C ALA A 201 -3.51 -13.94 -11.89
N SER A 202 -3.64 -12.70 -12.39
CA SER A 202 -3.99 -11.55 -11.55
C SER A 202 -5.44 -11.59 -11.05
N ALA A 203 -6.36 -12.13 -11.83
CA ALA A 203 -7.74 -12.36 -11.40
C ALA A 203 -7.82 -13.41 -10.29
N LEU A 204 -7.15 -14.55 -10.47
CA LEU A 204 -7.07 -15.61 -9.44
C LEU A 204 -6.40 -15.11 -8.16
N GLU A 205 -5.32 -14.34 -8.27
CA GLU A 205 -4.70 -13.71 -7.10
C GLU A 205 -5.67 -12.78 -6.37
N THR A 206 -6.46 -12.01 -7.10
CA THR A 206 -7.44 -11.10 -6.49
C THR A 206 -8.56 -11.87 -5.79
N VAL A 207 -9.04 -12.96 -6.37
CA VAL A 207 -9.95 -13.92 -5.68
C VAL A 207 -9.30 -14.43 -4.39
N ALA A 208 -8.04 -14.85 -4.45
CA ALA A 208 -7.32 -15.32 -3.27
C ALA A 208 -7.20 -14.24 -2.19
N ILE A 209 -6.93 -12.96 -2.56
CA ILE A 209 -6.93 -11.83 -1.61
C ILE A 209 -8.29 -11.70 -0.93
N VAL A 210 -9.38 -11.72 -1.68
CA VAL A 210 -10.75 -11.58 -1.14
C VAL A 210 -11.06 -12.74 -0.20
N LEU A 211 -10.74 -13.98 -0.58
CA LEU A 211 -10.96 -15.17 0.24
C LEU A 211 -10.14 -15.13 1.53
N VAL A 212 -8.85 -14.81 1.45
CA VAL A 212 -7.97 -14.67 2.64
C VAL A 212 -8.49 -13.57 3.55
N PHE A 213 -8.86 -12.41 3.01
CA PHE A 213 -9.44 -11.32 3.79
C PHE A 213 -10.73 -11.76 4.51
N THR A 214 -11.64 -12.40 3.79
CA THR A 214 -12.90 -12.90 4.37
C THR A 214 -12.63 -13.91 5.47
N LEU A 215 -11.74 -14.89 5.23
CA LEU A 215 -11.36 -15.90 6.20
C LEU A 215 -10.80 -15.25 7.49
N LEU A 216 -9.87 -14.32 7.34
CA LEU A 216 -9.22 -13.65 8.46
C LEU A 216 -10.19 -12.77 9.25
N LEU A 217 -11.09 -12.03 8.57
CA LEU A 217 -12.07 -11.17 9.21
C LEU A 217 -13.18 -11.95 9.95
N VAL A 218 -13.57 -13.12 9.45
CA VAL A 218 -14.53 -14.02 10.15
C VAL A 218 -13.95 -14.50 11.48
N HIS A 219 -12.62 -14.68 11.57
CA HIS A 219 -11.94 -15.14 12.77
C HIS A 219 -11.29 -14.00 13.53
N ARG A 220 -11.90 -12.82 13.52
CA ARG A 220 -11.34 -11.63 14.18
C ARG A 220 -11.30 -11.78 15.70
N LYS A 221 -10.23 -11.23 16.30
CA LYS A 221 -10.10 -11.07 17.74
C LYS A 221 -10.87 -9.86 18.27
N PRO A 222 -11.16 -9.80 19.58
CA PRO A 222 -11.79 -8.65 20.21
C PRO A 222 -10.98 -7.36 19.94
N TRP A 223 -11.69 -6.28 19.60
CA TRP A 223 -11.10 -4.99 19.23
C TRP A 223 -10.14 -4.38 20.26
N GLN A 224 -10.24 -4.84 21.52
CA GLN A 224 -9.37 -4.40 22.63
C GLN A 224 -7.92 -4.88 22.46
N HIS A 225 -7.71 -6.04 21.83
CA HIS A 225 -6.41 -6.69 21.63
C HIS A 225 -5.72 -6.29 20.30
N VAL A 226 -6.33 -5.40 19.52
CA VAL A 226 -5.78 -4.94 18.24
C VAL A 226 -4.92 -3.69 18.46
N ASP A 227 -3.70 -3.65 17.90
CA ASP A 227 -2.93 -2.40 17.78
C ASP A 227 -3.59 -1.48 16.76
N LYS A 228 -4.53 -0.66 17.27
CA LYS A 228 -5.34 0.26 16.46
C LYS A 228 -4.49 1.29 15.72
N VAL A 229 -3.37 1.72 16.32
CA VAL A 229 -2.52 2.77 15.74
C VAL A 229 -1.82 2.23 14.50
N PHE A 230 -1.27 1.01 14.61
CA PHE A 230 -0.61 0.38 13.48
C PHE A 230 -1.59 -0.10 12.40
N LEU A 231 -2.75 -0.61 12.80
CA LEU A 231 -3.83 -0.95 11.86
C LEU A 231 -4.26 0.28 11.05
N LEU A 232 -4.48 1.42 11.70
CA LEU A 232 -4.83 2.68 11.04
C LEU A 232 -3.73 3.15 10.08
N TYR A 233 -2.46 2.98 10.45
CA TYR A 233 -1.35 3.25 9.55
C TYR A 233 -1.43 2.40 8.27
N CYS A 234 -1.60 1.07 8.41
CA CYS A 234 -1.69 0.16 7.26
C CYS A 234 -2.88 0.49 6.36
N VAL A 235 -4.06 0.67 6.96
CA VAL A 235 -5.29 1.00 6.21
C VAL A 235 -5.16 2.34 5.50
N SER A 236 -4.65 3.36 6.21
CA SER A 236 -4.44 4.70 5.66
C SER A 236 -3.50 4.69 4.44
N PHE A 237 -2.34 4.04 4.58
CA PHE A 237 -1.39 3.89 3.47
C PHE A 237 -2.00 3.13 2.29
N CYS A 238 -2.67 2.00 2.55
CA CYS A 238 -3.29 1.19 1.49
C CYS A 238 -4.39 1.97 0.75
N VAL A 239 -5.24 2.70 1.46
CA VAL A 239 -6.32 3.49 0.85
C VAL A 239 -5.75 4.63 0.01
N LEU A 240 -4.80 5.41 0.55
CA LEU A 240 -4.20 6.52 -0.19
C LEU A 240 -3.47 6.05 -1.43
N LEU A 241 -2.68 4.99 -1.32
CA LEU A 241 -1.97 4.44 -2.47
C LEU A 241 -2.93 3.85 -3.51
N ALA A 242 -3.99 3.17 -3.06
CA ALA A 242 -5.01 2.64 -3.96
C ALA A 242 -5.77 3.74 -4.71
N LEU A 243 -6.09 4.84 -4.04
CA LEU A 243 -6.71 6.01 -4.68
C LEU A 243 -5.81 6.59 -5.76
N VAL A 244 -4.52 6.84 -5.46
CA VAL A 244 -3.60 7.40 -6.45
C VAL A 244 -3.42 6.48 -7.65
N ILE A 245 -3.30 5.17 -7.43
CA ILE A 245 -3.19 4.18 -8.52
C ILE A 245 -4.46 4.18 -9.38
N GLY A 246 -5.64 4.06 -8.76
CA GLY A 246 -6.91 3.97 -9.46
C GLY A 246 -7.30 5.25 -10.19
N TRP A 247 -6.92 6.42 -9.67
CA TRP A 247 -7.12 7.70 -10.36
C TRP A 247 -6.22 7.86 -11.59
N THR A 248 -4.96 7.38 -11.52
CA THR A 248 -3.96 7.73 -12.54
C THR A 248 -3.62 6.62 -13.51
N THR A 249 -4.07 5.38 -13.30
CA THR A 249 -3.58 4.23 -14.04
C THR A 249 -4.70 3.51 -14.80
N PRO A 250 -4.88 3.81 -16.11
CA PRO A 250 -5.96 3.25 -16.92
C PRO A 250 -5.60 1.92 -17.60
N VAL A 251 -4.59 1.20 -17.13
CA VAL A 251 -4.11 -0.05 -17.73
C VAL A 251 -4.04 -1.13 -16.65
N MET A 252 -4.80 -2.22 -16.79
CA MET A 252 -4.95 -3.24 -15.75
C MET A 252 -3.62 -3.91 -15.37
N GLY A 253 -2.77 -4.22 -16.34
CA GLY A 253 -1.43 -4.77 -16.06
C GLY A 253 -0.56 -3.83 -15.22
N ALA A 254 -0.68 -2.52 -15.43
CA ALA A 254 0.02 -1.51 -14.61
C ALA A 254 -0.60 -1.40 -13.21
N VAL A 255 -1.93 -1.48 -13.06
CA VAL A 255 -2.62 -1.50 -11.76
C VAL A 255 -2.11 -2.67 -10.91
N VAL A 256 -2.07 -3.88 -11.46
CA VAL A 256 -1.56 -5.09 -10.78
C VAL A 256 -0.12 -4.91 -10.31
N ARG A 257 0.74 -4.33 -11.15
CA ARG A 257 2.12 -4.05 -10.82
C ARG A 257 2.27 -2.96 -9.76
N TYR A 258 1.48 -1.89 -9.85
CA TYR A 258 1.61 -0.73 -8.97
C TYR A 258 1.03 -0.96 -7.58
N ARG A 259 0.10 -1.91 -7.42
CA ARG A 259 -0.44 -2.28 -6.11
C ARG A 259 0.51 -3.16 -5.26
N VAL A 260 1.59 -3.71 -5.84
CA VAL A 260 2.53 -4.58 -5.12
C VAL A 260 3.00 -4.00 -3.78
N PRO A 261 3.41 -2.73 -3.66
CA PRO A 261 3.86 -2.15 -2.39
C PRO A 261 2.80 -2.14 -1.28
N LEU A 262 1.50 -2.11 -1.63
CA LEU A 262 0.44 -2.09 -0.62
C LEU A 262 0.06 -3.50 -0.12
N LEU A 263 0.30 -4.56 -0.91
CA LEU A 263 -0.17 -5.91 -0.59
C LEU A 263 0.33 -6.44 0.76
N PRO A 264 1.62 -6.32 1.14
CA PRO A 264 2.07 -6.75 2.44
C PRO A 264 1.39 -6.01 3.61
N PHE A 265 1.12 -4.70 3.47
CA PHE A 265 0.40 -3.93 4.49
C PHE A 265 -1.07 -4.31 4.56
N LEU A 266 -1.69 -4.54 3.41
CA LEU A 266 -3.08 -4.97 3.32
C LEU A 266 -3.28 -6.33 3.99
N LEU A 267 -2.45 -7.32 3.66
CA LEU A 267 -2.49 -8.65 4.25
C LEU A 267 -2.14 -8.60 5.74
N PHE A 268 -1.14 -7.81 6.13
CA PHE A 268 -0.82 -7.61 7.54
C PHE A 268 -2.00 -7.00 8.31
N ALA A 269 -2.71 -6.02 7.75
CA ALA A 269 -3.87 -5.42 8.40
C ALA A 269 -4.94 -6.47 8.73
N ALA A 270 -5.16 -7.43 7.82
CA ALA A 270 -6.07 -8.55 8.07
C ALA A 270 -5.52 -9.52 9.12
N LEU A 271 -4.24 -9.89 9.05
CA LEU A 271 -3.59 -10.73 10.05
C LEU A 271 -3.61 -10.08 11.45
N ALA A 272 -3.37 -8.77 11.54
CA ALA A 272 -3.34 -8.03 12.80
C ALA A 272 -4.67 -8.04 13.57
N VAL A 273 -5.78 -8.24 12.89
CA VAL A 273 -7.11 -8.34 13.51
C VAL A 273 -7.59 -9.78 13.73
N THR A 274 -6.82 -10.77 13.28
CA THR A 274 -7.20 -12.19 13.34
C THR A 274 -6.82 -12.81 14.67
N ASP A 275 -7.68 -13.68 15.18
CA ASP A 275 -7.45 -14.57 16.32
C ASP A 275 -6.87 -15.89 15.79
N GLU A 276 -5.58 -16.12 16.00
CA GLU A 276 -4.87 -17.29 15.51
C GLU A 276 -5.42 -18.58 16.09
N GLU A 277 -5.74 -18.61 17.38
CA GLU A 277 -6.25 -19.81 18.04
C GLU A 277 -7.61 -20.23 17.45
N ARG A 278 -8.52 -19.28 17.29
CA ARG A 278 -9.82 -19.53 16.67
C ARG A 278 -9.69 -19.99 15.22
N LEU A 279 -8.78 -19.38 14.46
CA LEU A 279 -8.53 -19.74 13.07
C LEU A 279 -8.05 -21.18 12.98
N LEU A 280 -7.06 -21.58 13.79
CA LEU A 280 -6.47 -22.92 13.79
C LEU A 280 -7.40 -23.98 14.37
N GLN A 281 -8.29 -23.63 15.31
CA GLN A 281 -9.32 -24.55 15.82
C GLN A 281 -10.37 -24.89 14.75
N ARG A 282 -10.83 -23.88 14.01
CA ARG A 282 -11.85 -24.06 12.98
C ARG A 282 -11.30 -24.51 11.61
N SER A 283 -10.01 -24.30 11.39
CA SER A 283 -9.32 -24.65 10.14
C SER A 283 -8.03 -25.42 10.45
N PRO A 284 -8.12 -26.67 10.93
CA PRO A 284 -6.95 -27.46 11.35
C PRO A 284 -5.91 -27.70 10.26
N TRP A 285 -6.34 -27.63 8.99
CA TRP A 285 -5.47 -27.74 7.80
C TRP A 285 -4.48 -26.58 7.65
N LEU A 286 -4.70 -25.47 8.35
CA LEU A 286 -3.77 -24.33 8.39
C LEU A 286 -2.64 -24.49 9.43
N ARG A 287 -2.69 -25.49 10.30
CA ARG A 287 -1.66 -25.73 11.34
C ARG A 287 -0.23 -25.92 10.80
N PRO A 288 -0.02 -26.55 9.64
CA PRO A 288 1.31 -26.67 9.05
C PRO A 288 1.84 -25.36 8.43
N LEU A 289 0.98 -24.40 8.16
CA LEU A 289 1.33 -23.09 7.59
C LEU A 289 1.70 -22.08 8.68
#